data_4bf05d3961c3c9ec248ed24c9753bfd0
#
_entry.id   4bf05d3961c3c9ec248ed24c9753bfd0
#
_cell.length_a   1.000
_cell.length_b   1.000
_cell.length_c   1.000
_cell.angle_alpha   90.00
_cell.angle_beta   90.00
_cell.angle_gamma   90.00
#
_symmetry.space_group_name_H-M   'P 1'
#
loop_
_entity.id
_entity.type
_entity.pdbx_description
1 polymer ?
#
loop_
_entity_poly.entity_id
_entity_poly.type
_entity_poly.pdbx_seq_one_letter_code
_entity_poly.pdbx_strand_id
1 'polypeptide(L)'
;LIGGGQAEGFRVEVDGETVYTYRFGAGGEVSSEWAERVTEREEEGLLLVTVQVSEGEWNEIVIDDGAKSASMRDANCSRRKDCCAMQPVGEGGGVIVCIPHGLRILPLSEEDFSRPSVG
;
A
#
# COMPACT_ATOMS: atom_id res chain seq x y z
N LEU A 1 10.37 -23.01 -9.17
CA LEU A 1 10.40 -22.38 -9.20
C LEU A 1 10.70 -21.57 -8.68
N ILE A 2 10.86 -21.25 -8.68
CA ILE A 2 11.26 -20.55 -8.33
C ILE A 2 11.09 -19.49 -8.28
N GLY A 3 11.25 -19.08 -8.03
CA GLY A 3 11.17 -18.03 -8.07
C GLY A 3 10.46 -17.12 -7.65
N GLY A 4 10.39 -16.20 -7.96
CA GLY A 4 9.79 -15.06 -7.76
C GLY A 4 8.66 -15.20 -6.94
N GLY A 5 8.70 -15.50 -5.87
CA GLY A 5 7.58 -15.74 -5.08
C GLY A 5 6.56 -14.64 -5.16
N GLN A 6 5.37 -15.01 -4.85
CA GLN A 6 4.28 -14.07 -4.72
C GLN A 6 4.54 -13.17 -3.54
N ALA A 7 4.05 -11.95 -3.62
CA ALA A 7 4.10 -11.06 -2.48
C ALA A 7 3.18 -11.59 -1.39
N GLU A 8 3.64 -11.52 -0.16
CA GLU A 8 2.82 -11.90 0.99
C GLU A 8 2.10 -10.71 1.58
N GLY A 9 2.42 -9.53 1.09
CA GLY A 9 1.78 -8.30 1.52
C GLY A 9 2.46 -7.12 0.86
N PHE A 10 2.29 -5.95 1.45
CA PHE A 10 2.90 -4.75 0.90
C PHE A 10 3.07 -3.71 1.99
N ARG A 11 3.89 -2.72 1.70
CA ARG A 11 3.98 -1.57 2.57
C ARG A 11 3.79 -0.30 1.76
N VAL A 12 3.31 0.72 2.43
CA VAL A 12 3.12 2.03 1.84
C VAL A 12 4.12 2.97 2.47
N GLU A 13 4.84 3.70 1.63
CA GLU A 13 5.81 4.67 2.09
C GLU A 13 5.43 6.06 1.59
N VAL A 14 5.71 7.06 2.42
CA VAL A 14 5.58 8.44 2.01
C VAL A 14 6.94 9.08 2.28
N ASP A 15 7.56 9.60 1.23
CA ASP A 15 8.88 10.21 1.30
C ASP A 15 9.89 9.29 2.00
N GLY A 16 9.79 7.99 1.68
CA GLY A 16 10.72 7.00 2.22
C GLY A 16 10.37 6.46 3.59
N GLU A 17 9.36 6.98 4.22
CA GLU A 17 8.95 6.55 5.56
C GLU A 17 7.77 5.58 5.45
N THR A 18 7.86 4.41 6.10
CA THR A 18 6.77 3.46 6.09
C THR A 18 5.63 3.99 6.93
N VAL A 19 4.44 4.09 6.32
CA VAL A 19 3.26 4.61 7.01
C VAL A 19 2.22 3.53 7.25
N TYR A 20 2.25 2.44 6.47
CA TYR A 20 1.26 1.39 6.55
C TYR A 20 1.86 0.09 6.03
N THR A 21 1.55 -1.02 6.69
CA THR A 21 2.01 -2.34 6.28
C THR A 21 0.80 -3.27 6.31
N TYR A 22 0.67 -4.08 5.27
CA TYR A 22 -0.44 -5.03 5.18
C TYR A 22 0.09 -6.41 4.85
N ARG A 23 -0.40 -7.41 5.59
CA ARG A 23 -0.08 -8.79 5.28
C ARG A 23 -1.37 -9.49 4.87
N PHE A 24 -1.37 -10.10 3.68
CA PHE A 24 -2.56 -10.78 3.18
C PHE A 24 -2.94 -11.89 4.15
N GLY A 25 -4.22 -11.91 4.50
CA GLY A 25 -4.74 -12.89 5.43
C GLY A 25 -4.57 -12.51 6.90
N ALA A 26 -3.81 -11.47 7.19
CA ALA A 26 -3.55 -11.06 8.58
C ALA A 26 -3.99 -9.63 8.89
N GLY A 27 -4.04 -8.78 7.89
CA GLY A 27 -4.51 -7.41 8.09
C GLY A 27 -3.42 -6.37 8.04
N GLY A 28 -3.77 -5.14 8.37
CA GLY A 28 -2.89 -4.01 8.23
C GLY A 28 -2.49 -3.39 9.55
N GLU A 29 -1.42 -2.63 9.50
CA GLU A 29 -0.92 -1.92 10.67
C GLU A 29 -0.46 -0.53 10.26
N VAL A 30 -0.99 0.47 10.93
CA VAL A 30 -0.65 1.86 10.68
C VAL A 30 0.51 2.24 11.59
N SER A 31 1.53 2.89 11.02
CA SER A 31 2.65 3.37 11.83
C SER A 31 2.15 4.40 12.82
N SER A 32 2.71 4.37 14.04
CA SER A 32 2.16 5.18 15.13
C SER A 32 2.15 6.67 14.81
N GLU A 33 3.15 7.15 14.11
CA GLU A 33 3.22 8.58 13.80
C GLU A 33 2.21 8.99 12.71
N TRP A 34 1.57 8.00 12.08
CA TRP A 34 0.62 8.26 11.02
C TRP A 34 -0.80 7.86 11.40
N ALA A 35 -1.01 7.56 12.68
CA ALA A 35 -2.29 7.01 13.13
C ALA A 35 -3.49 7.90 12.79
N GLU A 36 -3.31 9.21 12.75
CA GLU A 36 -4.40 10.13 12.44
C GLU A 36 -4.47 10.48 10.97
N ARG A 37 -3.55 9.98 10.17
CA ARG A 37 -3.48 10.31 8.74
C ARG A 37 -3.73 9.11 7.85
N VAL A 38 -3.80 7.92 8.41
CA VAL A 38 -4.08 6.70 7.66
C VAL A 38 -5.32 6.06 8.25
N THR A 39 -6.34 5.88 7.44
CA THR A 39 -7.59 5.29 7.91
C THR A 39 -7.98 4.11 7.04
N GLU A 40 -8.62 3.14 7.67
CA GLU A 40 -9.10 1.94 6.99
C GLU A 40 -10.62 1.90 7.04
N ARG A 41 -11.24 1.45 5.96
CA ARG A 41 -12.67 1.17 5.97
C ARG A 41 -12.96 0.05 5.00
N GLU A 42 -14.01 -0.71 5.28
CA GLU A 42 -14.42 -1.81 4.40
C GLU A 42 -15.57 -1.37 3.54
N GLU A 43 -15.55 -1.81 2.29
CA GLU A 43 -16.61 -1.48 1.34
C GLU A 43 -16.73 -2.61 0.34
N GLU A 44 -17.88 -3.28 0.33
CA GLU A 44 -18.16 -4.34 -0.63
C GLU A 44 -17.10 -5.43 -0.67
N GLY A 45 -16.61 -5.80 0.50
CA GLY A 45 -15.64 -6.88 0.60
C GLY A 45 -14.20 -6.46 0.36
N LEU A 46 -13.98 -5.19 0.12
CA LEU A 46 -12.64 -4.66 -0.11
C LEU A 46 -12.25 -3.76 1.05
N LEU A 47 -10.96 -3.65 1.29
CA LEU A 47 -10.46 -2.74 2.30
C LEU A 47 -9.92 -1.49 1.61
N LEU A 48 -10.39 -0.35 2.05
CA LEU A 48 -9.95 0.92 1.51
C LEU A 48 -9.10 1.63 2.54
N VAL A 49 -7.91 2.03 2.13
CA VAL A 49 -6.96 2.69 3.01
C VAL A 49 -6.71 4.08 2.44
N THR A 50 -7.05 5.10 3.22
CA THR A 50 -6.82 6.47 2.81
C THR A 50 -5.61 7.01 3.53
N VAL A 51 -4.65 7.52 2.78
CA VAL A 51 -3.42 8.09 3.34
C VAL A 51 -3.42 9.57 3.05
N GLN A 52 -3.43 10.37 4.10
CA GLN A 52 -3.32 11.82 3.95
C GLN A 52 -1.84 12.16 3.99
N VAL A 53 -1.24 12.34 2.82
CA VAL A 53 0.20 12.53 2.73
C VAL A 53 0.63 13.90 3.22
N SER A 54 -0.23 14.90 3.07
CA SER A 54 0.02 16.22 3.60
C SER A 54 -1.33 16.94 3.67
N GLU A 55 -1.32 18.19 4.10
CA GLU A 55 -2.56 18.94 4.19
C GLU A 55 -3.17 19.08 2.79
N GLY A 56 -4.39 18.57 2.64
CA GLY A 56 -5.09 18.66 1.38
C GLY A 56 -4.67 17.67 0.32
N GLU A 57 -3.72 16.78 0.62
CA GLU A 57 -3.26 15.80 -0.36
C GLU A 57 -3.47 14.39 0.17
N TRP A 58 -4.10 13.54 -0.64
CA TRP A 58 -4.45 12.21 -0.18
C TRP A 58 -4.38 11.19 -1.30
N ASN A 59 -4.21 9.93 -0.91
CA ASN A 59 -4.29 8.78 -1.82
C ASN A 59 -5.21 7.75 -1.19
N GLU A 60 -5.97 7.07 -2.02
CA GLU A 60 -6.85 5.99 -1.57
C GLU A 60 -6.41 4.69 -2.23
N ILE A 61 -6.08 3.71 -1.38
CA ILE A 61 -5.59 2.42 -1.83
C ILE A 61 -6.70 1.41 -1.62
N VAL A 62 -6.90 0.53 -2.60
CA VAL A 62 -7.86 -0.55 -2.45
C VAL A 62 -7.11 -1.87 -2.33
N ILE A 63 -7.48 -2.66 -1.33
CA ILE A 63 -6.85 -3.94 -1.05
C ILE A 63 -7.88 -5.03 -1.27
N ASP A 64 -7.54 -5.98 -2.13
CA ASP A 64 -8.33 -7.17 -2.36
C ASP A 64 -7.58 -8.33 -1.73
N ASP A 65 -7.94 -8.67 -0.50
CA ASP A 65 -7.22 -9.70 0.24
C ASP A 65 -7.36 -11.06 -0.42
N GLY A 66 -8.53 -11.35 -0.97
CA GLY A 66 -8.73 -12.62 -1.65
C GLY A 66 -7.88 -12.77 -2.90
N ALA A 67 -7.67 -11.69 -3.61
CA ALA A 67 -6.83 -11.70 -4.80
C ALA A 67 -5.37 -11.39 -4.47
N LYS A 68 -5.06 -11.08 -3.22
CA LYS A 68 -3.72 -10.74 -2.77
C LYS A 68 -3.14 -9.60 -3.59
N SER A 69 -3.88 -8.52 -3.69
CA SER A 69 -3.44 -7.39 -4.48
C SER A 69 -3.82 -6.07 -3.82
N ALA A 70 -3.07 -5.05 -4.16
CA ALA A 70 -3.34 -3.69 -3.73
C ALA A 70 -3.13 -2.78 -4.93
N SER A 71 -3.97 -1.77 -5.06
CA SER A 71 -3.83 -0.82 -6.14
C SER A 71 -4.25 0.55 -5.68
N MET A 72 -3.91 1.56 -6.47
CA MET A 72 -4.32 2.92 -6.17
C MET A 72 -5.69 3.13 -6.77
N ARG A 73 -6.67 3.37 -5.92
CA ARG A 73 -8.04 3.56 -6.40
C ARG A 73 -8.30 5.00 -6.79
N ASP A 74 -7.79 5.93 -5.99
CA ASP A 74 -8.02 7.35 -6.26
C ASP A 74 -6.94 8.17 -5.57
N ALA A 75 -6.77 9.39 -6.04
CA ALA A 75 -5.80 10.30 -5.45
C ALA A 75 -6.05 11.68 -6.05
N ASN A 76 -5.65 12.70 -5.31
CA ASN A 76 -5.75 14.05 -5.88
C ASN A 76 -4.38 14.59 -6.27
N CYS A 77 -3.52 13.68 -6.78
CA CYS A 77 -2.14 14.03 -7.11
C CYS A 77 -2.01 14.86 -8.38
N SER A 78 -2.87 14.60 -9.37
CA SER A 78 -2.83 15.34 -10.61
C SER A 78 -4.12 15.06 -11.37
N ARG A 79 -4.34 15.79 -12.45
CA ARG A 79 -5.51 15.54 -13.28
C ARG A 79 -5.48 14.17 -13.91
N ARG A 80 -4.30 13.70 -14.28
CA ARG A 80 -4.16 12.43 -14.97
C ARG A 80 -4.22 11.23 -14.03
N LYS A 81 -3.90 11.46 -12.77
CA LYS A 81 -3.93 10.39 -11.76
C LYS A 81 -3.19 9.14 -12.24
N ASP A 82 -1.96 9.34 -12.72
CA ASP A 82 -1.19 8.24 -13.29
C ASP A 82 -1.00 7.09 -12.31
N CYS A 83 -0.93 7.36 -11.02
CA CYS A 83 -0.77 6.30 -10.03
C CYS A 83 -1.97 5.37 -10.01
N CYS A 84 -3.14 5.84 -10.40
CA CYS A 84 -4.33 5.00 -10.41
C CYS A 84 -4.39 4.10 -11.63
N ALA A 85 -3.55 4.34 -12.62
CA ALA A 85 -3.52 3.55 -13.84
C ALA A 85 -2.45 2.47 -13.80
N MET A 86 -1.67 2.40 -12.72
CA MET A 86 -0.59 1.43 -12.63
C MET A 86 -1.12 0.06 -12.28
N GLN A 87 -0.35 -0.97 -12.64
CA GLN A 87 -0.71 -2.35 -12.35
C GLN A 87 -0.75 -2.57 -10.84
N PRO A 88 -1.65 -3.42 -10.35
CA PRO A 88 -1.72 -3.71 -8.93
C PRO A 88 -0.42 -4.31 -8.39
N VAL A 89 -0.16 -4.05 -7.13
CA VAL A 89 0.94 -4.66 -6.40
C VAL A 89 0.41 -5.95 -5.80
N GLY A 90 1.18 -7.02 -5.91
CA GLY A 90 0.77 -8.29 -5.33
C GLY A 90 1.35 -9.44 -6.12
N GLU A 91 0.50 -10.39 -6.47
CA GLU A 91 0.95 -11.53 -7.24
C GLU A 91 1.53 -11.04 -8.56
N GLY A 92 2.77 -11.38 -8.82
CA GLY A 92 3.43 -10.91 -10.02
C GLY A 92 4.30 -9.69 -9.79
N GLY A 93 4.32 -9.18 -8.58
CA GLY A 93 5.18 -8.06 -8.22
C GLY A 93 4.63 -6.72 -8.64
N GLY A 94 5.52 -5.77 -8.78
CA GLY A 94 5.13 -4.43 -9.19
C GLY A 94 5.25 -3.43 -8.06
N VAL A 95 5.39 -2.18 -8.44
CA VAL A 95 5.47 -1.07 -7.49
C VAL A 95 4.58 0.04 -8.02
N ILE A 96 3.79 0.64 -7.16
CA ILE A 96 2.99 1.79 -7.54
C ILE A 96 3.65 3.02 -6.95
N VAL A 97 3.79 4.05 -7.76
CA VAL A 97 4.45 5.28 -7.35
C VAL A 97 3.55 6.46 -7.68
N CYS A 98 3.30 7.29 -6.70
CA CYS A 98 2.61 8.55 -6.89
C CYS A 98 3.63 9.65 -6.65
N ILE A 99 4.28 10.08 -7.72
CA ILE A 99 5.39 11.01 -7.62
C ILE A 99 4.99 12.35 -6.98
N PRO A 100 3.88 12.96 -7.40
CA PRO A 100 3.52 14.25 -6.79
C PRO A 100 3.34 14.19 -5.28
N HIS A 101 2.89 13.05 -4.77
CA HIS A 101 2.65 12.90 -3.33
C HIS A 101 3.79 12.20 -2.61
N GLY A 102 4.79 11.70 -3.35
CA GLY A 102 5.89 10.98 -2.73
C GLY A 102 5.50 9.65 -2.12
N LEU A 103 4.40 9.07 -2.58
CA LEU A 103 3.89 7.83 -2.01
C LEU A 103 4.23 6.65 -2.90
N ARG A 104 4.64 5.54 -2.27
CA ARG A 104 4.94 4.30 -2.99
C ARG A 104 4.28 3.12 -2.30
N ILE A 105 3.83 2.16 -3.10
CA ILE A 105 3.32 0.88 -2.60
C ILE A 105 4.30 -0.17 -3.08
N LEU A 106 4.90 -0.90 -2.13
CA LEU A 106 5.96 -1.85 -2.41
C LEU A 106 5.56 -3.25 -1.92
N PRO A 107 5.82 -4.29 -2.72
CA PRO A 107 5.48 -5.63 -2.27
C PRO A 107 6.46 -6.10 -1.18
N LEU A 108 5.96 -6.96 -0.32
CA LEU A 108 6.76 -7.55 0.74
C LEU A 108 6.71 -9.06 0.59
N SER A 109 7.83 -9.71 0.79
CA SER A 109 7.93 -11.16 0.71
C SER A 109 7.76 -11.77 2.10
N GLU A 110 7.66 -13.10 2.13
CA GLU A 110 7.61 -13.80 3.41
C GLU A 110 8.83 -13.45 4.26
N GLU A 111 9.97 -13.32 3.62
CA GLU A 111 11.20 -12.98 4.33
C GLU A 111 11.12 -11.63 5.02
N ASP A 112 10.46 -10.68 4.37
CA ASP A 112 10.31 -9.34 4.96
C ASP A 112 9.50 -9.39 6.25
N PHE A 113 8.51 -10.27 6.32
CA PHE A 113 7.70 -10.40 7.51
C PHE A 113 8.37 -11.22 8.60
N SER A 114 9.27 -12.12 8.21
CA SER A 114 9.99 -12.97 9.17
C SER A 114 11.13 -12.24 9.85
N ARG A 115 11.60 -11.18 9.24
CA ARG A 115 12.76 -10.47 9.74
C ARG A 115 12.41 -9.71 11.01
N PRO A 116 13.21 -9.85 12.06
CA PRO A 116 12.92 -9.10 13.27
C PRO A 116 13.05 -7.60 13.02
N SER A 117 12.21 -6.88 13.70
CA SER A 117 12.24 -5.43 13.61
C SER A 117 13.51 -4.93 14.31
N VAL A 118 14.31 -4.20 13.58
CA VAL A 118 15.54 -3.67 14.14
C VAL A 118 15.32 -2.20 14.36
N GLY A 119 14.94 -1.94 15.38
CA GLY A 119 14.73 -0.67 15.53
C GLY A 119 14.80 0.42 15.94
#